data_c79ba2ca4bc6d94f0d40ec32bdf6430f
#
_entry.id   c79ba2ca4bc6d94f0d40ec32bdf6430f
#
_cell.length_a   1.000
_cell.length_b   1.000
_cell.length_c   1.000
_cell.angle_alpha   90.00
_cell.angle_beta   90.00
_cell.angle_gamma   90.00
#
_symmetry.space_group_name_H-M   'P 1'
#
loop_
_entity.id
_entity.type
_entity.pdbx_description
1 polymer ?
#
loop_
_entity_poly.entity_id
_entity_poly.type
_entity_poly.pdbx_seq_one_letter_code
_entity_poly.pdbx_strand_id
1 'polypeptide(L)'
;MRGAIRGTVIYLMWASLAAVVAIARNLPAGFAGAHTGLSAAHDFLVGMGTALSPPLWWMAAQAACVAVAARRTSAHRGLTAALIFFGVSEFVGALGEPITMRVFRPQTFDPLLATVQSGMILLPLAVIVAGIGALRKARTSTAHAALT
;
A
#
# COMPACT_ATOMS: atom_id res chain seq x y z
N MET A 1 -8.73 5.46 -13.71
CA MET A 1 -8.48 4.08 -13.26
C MET A 1 -7.08 3.57 -13.62
N ARG A 2 -6.60 3.66 -14.87
CA ARG A 2 -5.27 3.15 -15.27
C ARG A 2 -4.10 3.64 -14.39
N GLY A 3 -4.11 4.89 -13.96
CA GLY A 3 -3.08 5.43 -13.05
C GLY A 3 -3.08 4.75 -11.68
N ALA A 4 -4.25 4.52 -11.08
CA ALA A 4 -4.36 3.82 -9.80
C ALA A 4 -3.90 2.37 -9.91
N ILE A 5 -4.28 1.66 -11.00
CA ILE A 5 -3.81 0.28 -11.27
C ILE A 5 -2.27 0.25 -11.35
N ARG A 6 -1.66 1.11 -12.18
CA ARG A 6 -0.20 1.17 -12.32
C ARG A 6 0.49 1.49 -10.99
N GLY A 7 -0.01 2.47 -10.27
CA GLY A 7 0.50 2.84 -8.94
C GLY A 7 0.46 1.66 -7.97
N THR A 8 -0.66 0.92 -7.95
CA THR A 8 -0.81 -0.26 -7.08
C THR A 8 0.15 -1.38 -7.48
N VAL A 9 0.37 -1.64 -8.77
CA VAL A 9 1.36 -2.64 -9.22
C VAL A 9 2.77 -2.25 -8.76
N ILE A 10 3.17 -1.00 -8.95
CA ILE A 10 4.48 -0.50 -8.48
C ILE A 10 4.60 -0.63 -6.96
N TYR A 11 3.53 -0.28 -6.23
CA TYR A 11 3.49 -0.45 -4.79
C TYR A 11 3.67 -1.91 -4.36
N LEU A 12 2.95 -2.87 -4.98
CA LEU A 12 3.07 -4.28 -4.67
C LEU A 12 4.48 -4.83 -4.91
N MET A 13 5.14 -4.39 -5.99
CA MET A 13 6.54 -4.73 -6.24
C MET A 13 7.45 -4.18 -5.14
N TRP A 14 7.23 -2.92 -4.73
CA TRP A 14 8.00 -2.29 -3.66
C TRP A 14 7.74 -2.95 -2.31
N ALA A 15 6.49 -3.25 -1.97
CA ALA A 15 6.12 -3.95 -0.74
C ALA A 15 6.72 -5.37 -0.68
N SER A 16 6.83 -6.06 -1.82
CA SER A 16 7.53 -7.35 -1.89
C SER A 16 9.03 -7.22 -1.58
N LEU A 17 9.69 -6.20 -2.12
CA LEU A 17 11.08 -5.88 -1.77
C LEU A 17 11.22 -5.53 -0.29
N ALA A 18 10.31 -4.71 0.23
CA ALA A 18 10.26 -4.32 1.63
C ALA A 18 10.10 -5.54 2.55
N ALA A 19 9.24 -6.51 2.17
CA ALA A 19 9.07 -7.76 2.90
C ALA A 19 10.38 -8.56 2.96
N VAL A 20 11.09 -8.70 1.83
CA VAL A 20 12.39 -9.38 1.79
C VAL A 20 13.39 -8.72 2.73
N VAL A 21 13.51 -7.39 2.70
CA VAL A 21 14.41 -6.65 3.60
C VAL A 21 14.01 -6.84 5.06
N ALA A 22 12.72 -6.78 5.39
CA ALA A 22 12.22 -6.95 6.75
C ALA A 22 12.46 -8.37 7.27
N ILE A 23 12.21 -9.39 6.45
CA ILE A 23 12.45 -10.80 6.81
C ILE A 23 13.95 -11.06 7.02
N ALA A 24 14.79 -10.57 6.10
CA ALA A 24 16.25 -10.74 6.20
C ALA A 24 16.83 -10.08 7.45
N ARG A 25 16.22 -9.00 7.95
CA ARG A 25 16.62 -8.29 9.18
C ARG A 25 15.80 -8.66 10.40
N ASN A 26 14.88 -9.62 10.28
CA ASN A 26 13.92 -10.06 11.30
C ASN A 26 13.21 -8.88 11.99
N LEU A 27 12.55 -8.05 11.18
CA LEU A 27 11.77 -6.88 11.61
C LEU A 27 10.26 -7.22 11.62
N PRO A 28 9.72 -7.81 12.69
CA PRO A 28 8.29 -8.12 12.81
C PRO A 28 7.45 -6.84 12.88
N ALA A 29 6.16 -6.97 12.61
CA ALA A 29 5.23 -5.86 12.74
C ALA A 29 5.12 -5.36 14.19
N GLY A 30 4.85 -4.05 14.34
CA GLY A 30 4.74 -3.42 15.65
C GLY A 30 3.77 -2.25 15.64
N PHE A 31 2.53 -2.49 15.25
CA PHE A 31 1.53 -1.42 15.15
C PHE A 31 1.18 -0.83 16.52
N ALA A 32 1.28 0.49 16.66
CA ALA A 32 0.96 1.25 17.87
C ALA A 32 1.64 0.70 19.16
N GLY A 33 2.83 0.10 19.02
CA GLY A 33 3.59 -0.47 20.16
C GLY A 33 3.20 -1.91 20.52
N ALA A 34 2.19 -2.47 19.89
CA ALA A 34 1.86 -3.89 20.03
C ALA A 34 2.74 -4.73 19.09
N HIS A 35 3.33 -5.80 19.62
CA HIS A 35 4.11 -6.78 18.87
C HIS A 35 3.45 -8.14 18.95
N THR A 36 3.45 -8.89 17.85
CA THR A 36 2.90 -10.26 17.82
C THR A 36 3.77 -11.26 18.58
N GLY A 37 5.04 -10.94 18.82
CA GLY A 37 6.03 -11.86 19.37
C GLY A 37 6.50 -12.93 18.38
N LEU A 38 6.07 -12.87 17.14
CA LEU A 38 6.42 -13.80 16.07
C LEU A 38 7.67 -13.32 15.31
N SER A 39 8.28 -14.20 14.51
CA SER A 39 9.32 -13.79 13.57
C SER A 39 8.71 -12.97 12.41
N ALA A 40 9.52 -12.11 11.78
CA ALA A 40 9.07 -11.32 10.64
C ALA A 40 8.53 -12.19 9.49
N ALA A 41 9.11 -13.36 9.25
CA ALA A 41 8.62 -14.30 8.23
C ALA A 41 7.24 -14.85 8.58
N HIS A 42 6.99 -15.21 9.84
CA HIS A 42 5.71 -15.74 10.28
C HIS A 42 4.64 -14.63 10.24
N ASP A 43 4.96 -13.44 10.73
CA ASP A 43 4.09 -12.26 10.66
C ASP A 43 3.72 -11.90 9.22
N PHE A 44 4.67 -11.99 8.29
CA PHE A 44 4.40 -11.75 6.88
C PHE A 44 3.41 -12.74 6.29
N LEU A 45 3.56 -14.04 6.60
CA LEU A 45 2.75 -15.10 6.00
C LEU A 45 1.32 -15.12 6.55
N VAL A 46 1.16 -15.05 7.87
CA VAL A 46 -0.13 -15.30 8.54
C VAL A 46 -0.53 -14.26 9.59
N GLY A 47 0.38 -13.34 9.92
CA GLY A 47 0.19 -12.33 10.94
C GLY A 47 -0.25 -10.98 10.38
N MET A 48 0.27 -9.92 10.98
CA MET A 48 -0.06 -8.52 10.66
C MET A 48 0.86 -7.90 9.58
N GLY A 49 1.79 -8.69 9.05
CA GLY A 49 2.81 -8.22 8.11
C GLY A 49 4.18 -8.11 8.76
N THR A 50 5.03 -7.26 8.21
CA THR A 50 6.34 -6.91 8.78
C THR A 50 6.37 -5.44 9.13
N ALA A 51 7.43 -4.99 9.81
CA ALA A 51 7.62 -3.57 10.09
C ALA A 51 7.72 -2.69 8.82
N LEU A 52 7.93 -3.29 7.64
CA LEU A 52 8.12 -2.60 6.36
C LEU A 52 7.11 -2.99 5.28
N SER A 53 6.23 -3.97 5.52
CA SER A 53 5.28 -4.42 4.50
C SER A 53 3.99 -4.98 5.12
N PRO A 54 2.84 -4.87 4.42
CA PRO A 54 1.62 -5.54 4.83
C PRO A 54 1.76 -7.07 4.75
N PRO A 55 0.85 -7.83 5.37
CA PRO A 55 0.87 -9.29 5.31
C PRO A 55 0.56 -9.81 3.90
N LEU A 56 1.06 -11.00 3.59
CA LEU A 56 0.93 -11.63 2.28
C LEU A 56 -0.53 -11.72 1.81
N TRP A 57 -1.46 -12.09 2.70
CA TRP A 57 -2.88 -12.20 2.35
C TRP A 57 -3.50 -10.86 1.94
N TRP A 58 -3.06 -9.74 2.54
CA TRP A 58 -3.49 -8.39 2.17
C TRP A 58 -2.96 -8.00 0.79
N MET A 59 -1.68 -8.28 0.52
CA MET A 59 -1.07 -8.05 -0.79
C MET A 59 -1.74 -8.91 -1.87
N ALA A 60 -2.11 -10.15 -1.56
CA ALA A 60 -2.84 -11.04 -2.48
C ALA A 60 -4.25 -10.50 -2.79
N ALA A 61 -4.99 -10.01 -1.79
CA ALA A 61 -6.29 -9.38 -1.99
C ALA A 61 -6.19 -8.13 -2.88
N GLN A 62 -5.17 -7.32 -2.67
CA GLN A 62 -4.91 -6.13 -3.47
C GLN A 62 -4.51 -6.49 -4.92
N ALA A 63 -3.67 -7.50 -5.12
CA ALA A 63 -3.32 -8.02 -6.44
C ALA A 63 -4.54 -8.57 -7.19
N ALA A 64 -5.43 -9.29 -6.51
CA ALA A 64 -6.69 -9.77 -7.08
C ALA A 64 -7.59 -8.59 -7.51
N CYS A 65 -7.70 -7.55 -6.68
CA CYS A 65 -8.43 -6.34 -7.03
C CYS A 65 -7.86 -5.66 -8.29
N VAL A 66 -6.53 -5.56 -8.40
CA VAL A 66 -5.84 -5.05 -9.59
C VAL A 66 -6.14 -5.92 -10.82
N ALA A 67 -6.05 -7.23 -10.70
CA ALA A 67 -6.32 -8.17 -11.81
C ALA A 67 -7.75 -8.04 -12.33
N VAL A 68 -8.73 -7.91 -11.43
CA VAL A 68 -10.13 -7.67 -11.81
C VAL A 68 -10.30 -6.30 -12.46
N ALA A 69 -9.69 -5.26 -11.90
CA ALA A 69 -9.76 -3.90 -12.44
C ALA A 69 -9.13 -3.79 -13.84
N ALA A 70 -8.02 -4.49 -14.07
CA ALA A 70 -7.31 -4.49 -15.35
C ALA A 70 -8.12 -5.12 -16.50
N ARG A 71 -9.00 -6.09 -16.19
CA ARG A 71 -9.86 -6.76 -17.16
C ARG A 71 -11.10 -5.94 -17.55
N ARG A 72 -11.41 -4.85 -16.83
CA ARG A 72 -12.58 -4.01 -17.12
C ARG A 72 -12.24 -2.92 -18.12
N THR A 73 -13.04 -2.80 -19.17
CA THR A 73 -12.89 -1.78 -20.22
C THR A 73 -13.36 -0.39 -19.75
N SER A 74 -14.31 -0.34 -18.82
CA SER A 74 -14.83 0.90 -18.24
C SER A 74 -14.31 1.13 -16.81
N ALA A 75 -14.26 2.40 -16.42
CA ALA A 75 -13.91 2.77 -15.05
C ALA A 75 -15.00 2.31 -14.09
N HIS A 76 -14.72 1.27 -13.30
CA HIS A 76 -15.65 0.75 -12.30
C HIS A 76 -15.41 1.46 -10.96
N ARG A 77 -16.40 2.27 -10.52
CA ARG A 77 -16.29 3.11 -9.30
C ARG A 77 -15.93 2.29 -8.06
N GLY A 78 -16.56 1.11 -7.88
CA GLY A 78 -16.29 0.24 -6.74
C GLY A 78 -14.84 -0.27 -6.70
N LEU A 79 -14.28 -0.69 -7.84
CA LEU A 79 -12.88 -1.13 -7.91
C LEU A 79 -11.90 0.02 -7.66
N THR A 80 -12.20 1.22 -8.17
CA THR A 80 -11.38 2.41 -7.89
C THR A 80 -11.44 2.76 -6.41
N ALA A 81 -12.61 2.70 -5.78
CA ALA A 81 -12.77 2.92 -4.35
C ALA A 81 -12.02 1.87 -3.51
N ALA A 82 -12.04 0.60 -3.93
CA ALA A 82 -11.27 -0.46 -3.26
C ALA A 82 -9.74 -0.20 -3.33
N LEU A 83 -9.22 0.23 -4.49
CA LEU A 83 -7.79 0.58 -4.59
C LEU A 83 -7.43 1.79 -3.71
N ILE A 84 -8.30 2.78 -3.59
CA ILE A 84 -8.12 3.91 -2.66
C ILE A 84 -8.12 3.41 -1.22
N PHE A 85 -9.06 2.53 -0.85
CA PHE A 85 -9.14 1.94 0.49
C PHE A 85 -7.85 1.21 0.86
N PHE A 86 -7.33 0.35 -0.04
CA PHE A 86 -6.04 -0.29 0.16
C PHE A 86 -4.93 0.75 0.37
N GLY A 87 -4.83 1.76 -0.50
CA GLY A 87 -3.82 2.81 -0.38
C GLY A 87 -3.90 3.57 0.95
N VAL A 88 -5.11 3.92 1.42
CA VAL A 88 -5.31 4.59 2.71
C VAL A 88 -4.86 3.69 3.87
N SER A 89 -5.28 2.42 3.87
CA SER A 89 -4.92 1.46 4.92
C SER A 89 -3.41 1.28 5.02
N GLU A 90 -2.72 1.19 3.89
CA GLU A 90 -1.27 1.02 3.84
C GLU A 90 -0.51 2.28 4.23
N PHE A 91 -0.98 3.44 3.80
CA PHE A 91 -0.42 4.72 4.23
C PHE A 91 -0.52 4.90 5.74
N VAL A 92 -1.70 4.63 6.32
CA VAL A 92 -1.91 4.71 7.77
C VAL A 92 -1.10 3.63 8.50
N GLY A 93 -1.06 2.41 7.97
CA GLY A 93 -0.24 1.32 8.51
C GLY A 93 1.23 1.69 8.56
N ALA A 94 1.79 2.18 7.44
CA ALA A 94 3.20 2.58 7.38
C ALA A 94 3.54 3.72 8.35
N LEU A 95 2.64 4.67 8.57
CA LEU A 95 2.83 5.74 9.56
C LEU A 95 2.70 5.26 11.01
N GLY A 96 1.88 4.24 11.26
CA GLY A 96 1.67 3.64 12.58
C GLY A 96 2.79 2.71 13.05
N GLU A 97 3.69 2.29 12.14
CA GLU A 97 4.81 1.43 12.49
C GLU A 97 5.89 2.18 13.27
N PRO A 98 6.37 1.64 14.40
CA PRO A 98 7.42 2.27 15.21
C PRO A 98 8.73 2.51 14.45
N ILE A 99 9.02 1.65 13.45
CA ILE A 99 10.21 1.78 12.62
C ILE A 99 10.21 3.09 11.84
N THR A 100 9.05 3.60 11.41
CA THR A 100 8.92 4.86 10.67
C THR A 100 9.54 6.02 11.44
N MET A 101 9.27 6.11 12.74
CA MET A 101 9.86 7.15 13.58
C MET A 101 11.35 6.94 13.83
N ARG A 102 11.82 5.69 13.82
CA ARG A 102 13.22 5.34 14.12
C ARG A 102 14.15 5.60 12.93
N VAL A 103 13.72 5.21 11.71
CA VAL A 103 14.59 5.29 10.52
C VAL A 103 14.88 6.71 10.06
N PHE A 104 14.07 7.70 10.49
CA PHE A 104 14.28 9.11 10.16
C PHE A 104 14.98 9.90 11.28
N ARG A 105 15.32 9.28 12.42
CA ARG A 105 16.08 9.95 13.49
C ARG A 105 17.57 9.90 13.16
N PRO A 106 18.31 11.02 13.35
CA PRO A 106 19.76 11.08 13.05
C PRO A 106 20.57 9.99 13.76
N GLN A 107 20.19 9.64 15.01
CA GLN A 107 20.90 8.67 15.85
C GLN A 107 20.71 7.21 15.40
N THR A 108 19.65 6.92 14.66
CA THR A 108 19.28 5.55 14.23
C THR A 108 19.07 5.47 12.73
N PHE A 109 19.58 6.46 11.97
CA PHE A 109 19.40 6.56 10.54
C PHE A 109 20.04 5.36 9.80
N ASP A 110 19.22 4.64 9.08
CA ASP A 110 19.63 3.57 8.15
C ASP A 110 19.15 3.94 6.75
N PRO A 111 20.06 4.25 5.82
CA PRO A 111 19.67 4.72 4.48
C PRO A 111 18.79 3.74 3.71
N LEU A 112 19.06 2.43 3.85
CA LEU A 112 18.26 1.40 3.19
C LEU A 112 16.85 1.37 3.75
N LEU A 113 16.71 1.30 5.08
CA LEU A 113 15.40 1.26 5.73
C LEU A 113 14.64 2.56 5.50
N ALA A 114 15.30 3.72 5.54
CA ALA A 114 14.69 5.02 5.26
C ALA A 114 14.17 5.09 3.81
N THR A 115 14.94 4.58 2.84
CA THR A 115 14.52 4.52 1.43
C THR A 115 13.33 3.60 1.26
N VAL A 116 13.37 2.39 1.82
CA VAL A 116 12.26 1.42 1.76
C VAL A 116 11.01 2.01 2.39
N GLN A 117 11.12 2.58 3.59
CA GLN A 117 9.99 3.17 4.31
C GLN A 117 9.41 4.40 3.59
N SER A 118 10.26 5.23 2.97
CA SER A 118 9.78 6.34 2.15
C SER A 118 8.90 5.85 0.99
N GLY A 119 9.30 4.77 0.32
CA GLY A 119 8.49 4.16 -0.74
C GLY A 119 7.17 3.59 -0.20
N MET A 120 7.17 2.98 0.99
CA MET A 120 5.96 2.46 1.65
C MET A 120 4.98 3.58 2.06
N ILE A 121 5.44 4.81 2.21
CA ILE A 121 4.59 5.99 2.49
C ILE A 121 4.13 6.66 1.18
N LEU A 122 5.05 6.92 0.26
CA LEU A 122 4.79 7.74 -0.93
C LEU A 122 3.99 7.02 -2.01
N LEU A 123 4.22 5.72 -2.21
CA LEU A 123 3.51 4.96 -3.25
C LEU A 123 2.02 4.77 -2.94
N PRO A 124 1.58 4.40 -1.72
CA PRO A 124 0.17 4.39 -1.39
C PRO A 124 -0.49 5.76 -1.55
N LEU A 125 0.19 6.84 -1.17
CA LEU A 125 -0.31 8.20 -1.36
C LEU A 125 -0.54 8.51 -2.85
N ALA A 126 0.38 8.10 -3.73
CA ALA A 126 0.22 8.25 -5.18
C ALA A 126 -0.98 7.45 -5.71
N VAL A 127 -1.25 6.25 -5.18
CA VAL A 127 -2.43 5.44 -5.53
C VAL A 127 -3.71 6.16 -5.13
N ILE A 128 -3.77 6.74 -3.91
CA ILE A 128 -4.91 7.51 -3.41
C ILE A 128 -5.21 8.69 -4.34
N VAL A 129 -4.19 9.49 -4.64
CA VAL A 129 -4.33 10.69 -5.51
C VAL A 129 -4.81 10.30 -6.92
N ALA A 130 -4.21 9.27 -7.52
CA ALA A 130 -4.61 8.77 -8.84
C ALA A 130 -6.04 8.20 -8.84
N GLY A 131 -6.43 7.51 -7.77
CA GLY A 131 -7.78 6.97 -7.59
C GLY A 131 -8.84 8.07 -7.46
N ILE A 132 -8.59 9.06 -6.62
CA ILE A 132 -9.49 10.23 -6.45
C ILE A 132 -9.65 10.97 -7.78
N GLY A 133 -8.56 11.20 -8.50
CA GLY A 133 -8.60 11.84 -9.83
C GLY A 133 -9.46 11.04 -10.82
N ALA A 134 -9.38 9.71 -10.80
CA ALA A 134 -10.19 8.84 -11.64
C ALA A 134 -11.69 8.91 -11.28
N LEU A 135 -12.04 8.94 -9.98
CA LEU A 135 -13.43 9.08 -9.53
C LEU A 135 -14.03 10.43 -9.92
N ARG A 136 -13.26 11.51 -9.80
CA ARG A 136 -13.72 12.86 -10.20
C ARG A 136 -14.03 12.90 -11.69
N LYS A 137 -13.14 12.40 -12.56
CA LYS A 137 -13.37 12.34 -14.02
C LYS A 137 -14.61 11.51 -14.37
N ALA A 138 -14.86 10.40 -13.68
CA ALA A 138 -16.05 9.58 -13.93
C ALA A 138 -17.37 10.30 -13.57
N ARG A 139 -17.35 11.21 -12.58
CA ARG A 139 -18.53 12.03 -12.21
C ARG A 139 -18.84 13.10 -13.26
N THR A 140 -17.82 13.80 -13.76
CA THR A 140 -18.02 14.85 -14.77
C THR A 140 -18.54 14.30 -16.09
N SER A 141 -18.06 13.13 -16.52
CA SER A 141 -18.56 12.47 -17.74
C SER A 141 -20.03 12.06 -17.64
N THR A 142 -20.48 11.60 -16.48
CA THR A 142 -21.88 11.21 -16.27
C THR A 142 -22.80 12.44 -16.26
N ALA A 143 -22.36 13.55 -15.66
CA ALA A 143 -23.14 14.80 -15.63
C ALA A 143 -23.33 15.40 -17.04
N HIS A 144 -22.29 15.34 -17.87
CA HIS A 144 -22.37 15.86 -19.26
C HIS A 144 -23.31 15.03 -20.14
N ALA A 145 -23.28 13.69 -20.01
CA ALA A 145 -24.18 12.79 -20.74
C ALA A 145 -25.65 12.88 -20.31
N ALA A 146 -25.96 13.46 -19.15
CA ALA A 146 -27.33 13.67 -18.68
C ALA A 146 -27.95 15.01 -19.18
N LEU A 147 -27.15 15.89 -19.79
CA LEU A 147 -27.56 17.18 -20.30
C LEU A 147 -27.72 17.23 -21.85
N THR A 148 -27.34 16.15 -22.51
CA THR A 148 -27.49 15.92 -23.96
C THR A 148 -28.60 14.94 -24.26
#